data_7fc25ebbe9bba03e00da293a847dfa44
#
_entry.id   7fc25ebbe9bba03e00da293a847dfa44
#
_cell.length_a   1.000
_cell.length_b   1.000
_cell.length_c   1.000
_cell.angle_alpha   90.00
_cell.angle_beta   90.00
_cell.angle_gamma   90.00
#
_symmetry.space_group_name_H-M   'P 1'
#
loop_
_entity.id
_entity.type
_entity.pdbx_description
1 polymer ?
#
loop_
_entity_poly.entity_id
_entity_poly.type
_entity_poly.pdbx_seq_one_letter_code
_entity_poly.pdbx_strand_id
1 'polypeptide(L)'
;MAYYFNEVSHTFNEYLLVPGYSSAECVPANVSLKTPLVKFKKGEESAISMNIPMVSAIMQSVSGEKLAVALAREGGVSFIYGSQTIEDEAAMVARAKAYKAGFVVSGSNVPLDSTLQDILNLKEENGFSTVAVTSDGTANGKLLGIVTGRDYRVSRMDKSTPVADFMTPFDKLIVADENTTLKQANDIIWDNKLNSLPIVDANGNLMYFVFRKDYEAHKENPNELLDSKKRYIVGAGINTRDYATRVPALVEAGADVLCIDSSEGFSEWQKITIAWIREHYGDSVKVGAGNVVDAEGFRFLADCGADFIKVGIGGGSICITRETKGIGRGQATALIEVCKARDEYFEETGIYVPVCSDGGIVHDHHITLSLAMGADFVMLGRYFARFDESPSNKVRLNGSYYKEYWGEGSARARNWQRYDLGGDKKLSFEEGVDSYVPYAGALKDNVALSLSKVKSTMCNCGALNIPEFRDKAKLTLVSATSIVEGGAHDVIQKETSLGTIK
;
A
#
# COMPACT_ATOMS: atom_id res chain seq x y z
N MET A 1 16.95 -39.43 -7.88
CA MET A 1 17.28 -38.62 -9.06
C MET A 1 16.41 -37.38 -8.94
N ALA A 2 16.94 -36.16 -9.21
CA ALA A 2 16.13 -34.95 -9.14
C ALA A 2 15.00 -34.98 -10.18
N TYR A 3 13.87 -34.39 -9.87
CA TYR A 3 12.79 -34.15 -10.82
C TYR A 3 13.12 -32.95 -11.70
N TYR A 4 12.83 -33.02 -12.98
CA TYR A 4 13.05 -31.95 -13.94
C TYR A 4 11.73 -31.55 -14.57
N PHE A 5 11.40 -30.24 -14.50
CA PHE A 5 10.36 -29.68 -15.35
C PHE A 5 10.85 -29.64 -16.80
N ASN A 6 10.06 -30.17 -17.73
CA ASN A 6 10.41 -30.18 -19.14
C ASN A 6 10.14 -28.85 -19.86
N GLU A 7 9.37 -27.99 -19.24
CA GLU A 7 8.99 -26.70 -19.81
C GLU A 7 9.98 -25.61 -19.40
N VAL A 8 10.25 -24.68 -20.32
CA VAL A 8 11.06 -23.48 -20.05
C VAL A 8 10.33 -22.59 -19.10
N SER A 9 11.03 -22.08 -18.09
CA SER A 9 10.48 -21.15 -17.11
C SER A 9 10.55 -19.72 -17.64
N HIS A 10 9.39 -19.12 -17.95
CA HIS A 10 9.24 -17.84 -18.63
C HIS A 10 9.02 -16.67 -17.68
N THR A 11 9.40 -15.47 -18.14
CA THR A 11 9.13 -14.18 -17.49
C THR A 11 8.07 -13.37 -18.25
N PHE A 12 7.60 -12.25 -17.70
CA PHE A 12 6.59 -11.41 -18.37
C PHE A 12 7.04 -10.84 -19.71
N ASN A 13 8.33 -10.53 -19.89
CA ASN A 13 8.85 -9.99 -21.14
C ASN A 13 8.70 -10.93 -22.33
N GLU A 14 8.49 -12.22 -22.09
CA GLU A 14 8.35 -13.25 -23.11
C GLU A 14 6.91 -13.43 -23.59
N TYR A 15 5.98 -12.59 -23.09
CA TYR A 15 4.57 -12.65 -23.48
C TYR A 15 4.06 -11.32 -24.01
N LEU A 16 3.14 -11.41 -24.96
CA LEU A 16 2.30 -10.31 -25.38
C LEU A 16 0.82 -10.72 -25.36
N LEU A 17 -0.06 -9.74 -25.18
CA LEU A 17 -1.49 -9.89 -25.33
C LEU A 17 -1.89 -9.73 -26.80
N VAL A 18 -2.67 -10.66 -27.29
CA VAL A 18 -3.29 -10.55 -28.62
C VAL A 18 -4.62 -9.79 -28.44
N PRO A 19 -4.86 -8.70 -29.20
CA PRO A 19 -6.10 -7.94 -29.09
C PRO A 19 -7.34 -8.81 -29.34
N GLY A 20 -8.40 -8.54 -28.57
CA GLY A 20 -9.71 -9.14 -28.75
C GLY A 20 -10.70 -8.18 -29.43
N TYR A 21 -11.95 -8.62 -29.56
CA TYR A 21 -13.03 -7.74 -30.00
C TYR A 21 -13.34 -6.69 -28.92
N SER A 22 -13.20 -5.43 -29.26
CA SER A 22 -13.50 -4.28 -28.41
C SER A 22 -14.84 -3.67 -28.83
N SER A 23 -15.86 -3.71 -27.98
CA SER A 23 -17.16 -3.09 -28.24
C SER A 23 -17.12 -1.57 -27.96
N ALA A 24 -18.19 -0.86 -28.32
CA ALA A 24 -18.33 0.57 -28.03
C ALA A 24 -18.35 0.89 -26.51
N GLU A 25 -18.65 -0.09 -25.67
CA GLU A 25 -18.62 0.04 -24.20
C GLU A 25 -17.21 -0.07 -23.62
N CYS A 26 -16.25 -0.61 -24.38
CA CYS A 26 -14.87 -0.79 -23.95
C CYS A 26 -14.11 0.53 -23.99
N VAL A 27 -14.46 1.42 -23.08
CA VAL A 27 -13.76 2.68 -22.83
C VAL A 27 -13.18 2.66 -21.40
N PRO A 28 -12.00 3.25 -21.13
CA PRO A 28 -11.33 3.18 -19.84
C PRO A 28 -12.20 3.62 -18.64
N ALA A 29 -13.15 4.53 -18.85
CA ALA A 29 -14.08 4.99 -17.81
C ALA A 29 -15.02 3.88 -17.31
N ASN A 30 -15.37 2.91 -18.18
CA ASN A 30 -16.25 1.80 -17.84
C ASN A 30 -15.51 0.60 -17.23
N VAL A 31 -14.16 0.61 -17.21
CA VAL A 31 -13.37 -0.50 -16.68
C VAL A 31 -13.29 -0.42 -15.16
N SER A 32 -13.76 -1.47 -14.49
CA SER A 32 -13.58 -1.69 -13.06
C SER A 32 -12.32 -2.51 -12.80
N LEU A 33 -11.48 -2.01 -11.87
CA LEU A 33 -10.29 -2.71 -11.39
C LEU A 33 -10.51 -3.31 -9.99
N LYS A 34 -11.76 -3.33 -9.51
CA LYS A 34 -12.10 -3.93 -8.21
C LYS A 34 -11.69 -5.40 -8.19
N THR A 35 -11.04 -5.82 -7.10
CA THR A 35 -10.48 -7.16 -6.94
C THR A 35 -10.54 -7.61 -5.48
N PRO A 36 -10.75 -8.92 -5.18
CA PRO A 36 -10.72 -9.42 -3.81
C PRO A 36 -9.30 -9.39 -3.26
N LEU A 37 -9.15 -8.98 -1.99
CA LEU A 37 -7.89 -9.08 -1.25
C LEU A 37 -7.81 -10.39 -0.46
N VAL A 38 -8.93 -10.85 0.11
CA VAL A 38 -8.97 -12.00 1.01
C VAL A 38 -9.95 -13.06 0.53
N LYS A 39 -9.75 -14.31 0.97
CA LYS A 39 -10.56 -15.47 0.58
C LYS A 39 -12.05 -15.26 0.85
N PHE A 40 -12.87 -15.91 0.03
CA PHE A 40 -14.32 -15.94 0.17
C PHE A 40 -14.90 -17.25 -0.36
N LYS A 41 -16.13 -17.59 0.05
CA LYS A 41 -16.83 -18.78 -0.42
C LYS A 41 -17.62 -18.49 -1.71
N LYS A 42 -17.86 -19.51 -2.50
CA LYS A 42 -18.67 -19.45 -3.71
C LYS A 42 -20.05 -18.85 -3.40
N GLY A 43 -20.39 -17.76 -4.09
CA GLY A 43 -21.63 -17.03 -3.87
C GLY A 43 -21.57 -15.92 -2.81
N GLU A 44 -20.43 -15.76 -2.13
CA GLU A 44 -20.19 -14.66 -1.19
C GLU A 44 -19.25 -13.60 -1.80
N GLU A 45 -19.26 -12.40 -1.23
CA GLU A 45 -18.27 -11.37 -1.54
C GLU A 45 -17.06 -11.47 -0.58
N SER A 46 -15.90 -11.07 -1.06
CA SER A 46 -14.72 -10.96 -0.21
C SER A 46 -14.93 -9.91 0.89
N ALA A 47 -14.56 -10.25 2.13
CA ALA A 47 -14.67 -9.34 3.28
C ALA A 47 -13.85 -8.04 3.10
N ILE A 48 -12.76 -8.09 2.33
CA ILE A 48 -11.97 -6.94 1.92
C ILE A 48 -11.73 -7.04 0.42
N SER A 49 -12.25 -6.08 -0.33
CA SER A 49 -11.97 -5.93 -1.77
C SER A 49 -11.28 -4.60 -2.01
N MET A 50 -10.23 -4.60 -2.81
CA MET A 50 -9.53 -3.39 -3.23
C MET A 50 -10.18 -2.77 -4.47
N ASN A 51 -10.04 -1.45 -4.62
CA ASN A 51 -10.54 -0.72 -5.79
C ASN A 51 -9.54 -0.68 -6.94
N ILE A 52 -8.26 -0.93 -6.65
CA ILE A 52 -7.18 -1.11 -7.63
C ILE A 52 -6.35 -2.36 -7.29
N PRO A 53 -5.82 -3.10 -8.27
CA PRO A 53 -5.12 -4.36 -8.04
C PRO A 53 -3.64 -4.17 -7.65
N MET A 54 -3.34 -3.24 -6.75
CA MET A 54 -1.97 -2.92 -6.37
C MET A 54 -1.79 -2.93 -4.86
N VAL A 55 -0.74 -3.61 -4.40
CA VAL A 55 -0.28 -3.56 -3.01
C VAL A 55 1.22 -3.26 -2.95
N SER A 56 1.68 -2.65 -1.86
CA SER A 56 3.11 -2.36 -1.70
C SER A 56 3.86 -3.52 -1.04
N ALA A 57 5.12 -3.69 -1.42
CA ALA A 57 5.99 -4.72 -0.87
C ALA A 57 6.34 -4.44 0.61
N ILE A 58 6.46 -5.51 1.39
CA ILE A 58 6.77 -5.47 2.83
C ILE A 58 8.27 -5.19 3.02
N MET A 59 8.66 -3.94 2.80
CA MET A 59 10.08 -3.55 2.77
C MET A 59 10.31 -2.22 3.48
N GLN A 60 11.40 -2.11 4.25
CA GLN A 60 11.82 -0.88 4.94
C GLN A 60 11.91 0.33 4.00
N SER A 61 12.41 0.10 2.78
CA SER A 61 12.60 1.15 1.78
C SER A 61 11.33 1.52 1.00
N VAL A 62 10.19 0.83 1.26
CA VAL A 62 8.96 0.97 0.47
C VAL A 62 7.77 1.38 1.31
N SER A 63 7.43 0.61 2.35
CA SER A 63 6.10 0.60 2.96
C SER A 63 6.06 1.13 4.38
N GLY A 64 6.05 2.44 4.53
CA GLY A 64 5.78 3.13 5.79
C GLY A 64 4.37 3.69 5.88
N GLU A 65 4.06 4.38 6.98
CA GLU A 65 2.73 4.95 7.24
C GLU A 65 2.24 5.94 6.16
N LYS A 66 3.14 6.78 5.62
CA LYS A 66 2.79 7.75 4.58
C LYS A 66 2.35 7.06 3.29
N LEU A 67 3.08 6.01 2.90
CA LEU A 67 2.70 5.21 1.73
C LEU A 67 1.38 4.47 1.97
N ALA A 68 1.16 3.95 3.19
CA ALA A 68 -0.07 3.25 3.53
C ALA A 68 -1.30 4.14 3.34
N VAL A 69 -1.26 5.36 3.84
CA VAL A 69 -2.34 6.34 3.65
C VAL A 69 -2.50 6.73 2.18
N ALA A 70 -1.39 7.02 1.48
CA ALA A 70 -1.44 7.45 0.09
C ALA A 70 -1.99 6.36 -0.85
N LEU A 71 -1.55 5.11 -0.67
CA LEU A 71 -2.01 4.00 -1.51
C LEU A 71 -3.47 3.63 -1.22
N ALA A 72 -3.92 3.70 0.03
CA ALA A 72 -5.32 3.49 0.38
C ALA A 72 -6.24 4.58 -0.21
N ARG A 73 -5.77 5.82 -0.33
CA ARG A 73 -6.47 6.89 -1.05
C ARG A 73 -6.68 6.58 -2.51
N GLU A 74 -5.76 5.88 -3.15
CA GLU A 74 -5.89 5.46 -4.55
C GLU A 74 -6.64 4.13 -4.69
N GLY A 75 -6.97 3.45 -3.58
CA GLY A 75 -7.79 2.23 -3.57
C GLY A 75 -7.02 0.93 -3.44
N GLY A 76 -5.71 0.97 -3.19
CA GLY A 76 -4.85 -0.18 -2.92
C GLY A 76 -4.56 -0.39 -1.45
N VAL A 77 -3.68 -1.34 -1.12
CA VAL A 77 -3.26 -1.63 0.26
C VAL A 77 -1.74 -1.62 0.38
N SER A 78 -1.24 -0.91 1.38
CA SER A 78 0.18 -0.99 1.76
C SER A 78 0.35 -1.91 2.96
N PHE A 79 1.36 -2.78 2.89
CA PHE A 79 1.77 -3.63 4.01
C PHE A 79 2.98 -3.00 4.70
N ILE A 80 2.78 -2.40 5.86
CA ILE A 80 3.86 -1.81 6.68
C ILE A 80 4.89 -2.89 6.98
N TYR A 81 6.17 -2.54 6.87
CA TYR A 81 7.26 -3.50 6.98
C TYR A 81 7.45 -4.03 8.41
N GLY A 82 7.64 -5.36 8.55
CA GLY A 82 7.83 -6.04 9.83
C GLY A 82 9.29 -6.13 10.32
N SER A 83 10.26 -5.65 9.53
CA SER A 83 11.69 -5.64 9.90
C SER A 83 12.05 -4.44 10.80
N GLN A 84 11.34 -4.33 11.90
CA GLN A 84 11.46 -3.32 12.95
C GLN A 84 10.95 -3.87 14.26
N THR A 85 11.04 -3.10 15.35
CA THR A 85 10.47 -3.51 16.63
C THR A 85 8.94 -3.65 16.53
N ILE A 86 8.35 -4.46 17.39
CA ILE A 86 6.89 -4.65 17.43
C ILE A 86 6.19 -3.33 17.76
N GLU A 87 6.76 -2.57 18.69
CA GLU A 87 6.25 -1.29 19.15
C GLU A 87 6.24 -0.25 18.03
N ASP A 88 7.33 -0.16 17.26
CA ASP A 88 7.45 0.81 16.16
C ASP A 88 6.47 0.48 15.03
N GLU A 89 6.35 -0.81 14.66
CA GLU A 89 5.40 -1.24 13.64
C GLU A 89 3.96 -0.98 14.07
N ALA A 90 3.59 -1.38 15.29
CA ALA A 90 2.26 -1.14 15.84
C ALA A 90 1.94 0.37 15.89
N ALA A 91 2.92 1.20 16.28
CA ALA A 91 2.76 2.65 16.26
C ALA A 91 2.56 3.22 14.85
N MET A 92 3.28 2.71 13.82
CA MET A 92 3.06 3.09 12.42
C MET A 92 1.67 2.70 11.94
N VAL A 93 1.20 1.48 12.26
CA VAL A 93 -0.15 1.02 11.94
C VAL A 93 -1.19 1.92 12.59
N ALA A 94 -1.06 2.19 13.89
CA ALA A 94 -1.98 3.05 14.64
C ALA A 94 -2.05 4.46 14.05
N ARG A 95 -0.90 5.06 13.67
CA ARG A 95 -0.87 6.38 13.02
C ARG A 95 -1.55 6.34 11.66
N ALA A 96 -1.31 5.33 10.83
CA ALA A 96 -2.00 5.18 9.55
C ALA A 96 -3.52 4.99 9.73
N LYS A 97 -3.94 4.20 10.71
CA LYS A 97 -5.36 3.96 11.07
C LYS A 97 -6.04 5.19 11.70
N ALA A 98 -5.29 6.13 12.25
CA ALA A 98 -5.85 7.40 12.73
C ALA A 98 -6.40 8.28 11.61
N TYR A 99 -5.97 8.07 10.36
CA TYR A 99 -6.53 8.79 9.22
C TYR A 99 -7.93 8.26 8.88
N LYS A 100 -8.90 9.17 8.86
CA LYS A 100 -10.29 8.92 8.46
C LYS A 100 -10.59 9.78 7.24
N ALA A 101 -11.25 9.23 6.23
CA ALA A 101 -11.53 9.95 4.99
C ALA A 101 -12.28 11.27 5.26
N GLY A 102 -11.71 12.38 4.81
CA GLY A 102 -12.22 13.71 5.08
C GLY A 102 -12.04 14.22 6.52
N PHE A 103 -11.52 13.40 7.44
CA PHE A 103 -11.18 13.75 8.81
C PHE A 103 -9.66 13.73 8.97
N VAL A 104 -9.07 14.81 9.45
CA VAL A 104 -7.63 15.00 9.54
C VAL A 104 -7.21 15.09 11.00
N VAL A 105 -6.30 14.22 11.43
CA VAL A 105 -5.64 14.38 12.74
C VAL A 105 -4.83 15.67 12.69
N SER A 106 -4.92 16.49 13.75
CA SER A 106 -4.20 17.76 13.79
C SER A 106 -2.68 17.56 13.71
N GLY A 107 -2.06 18.05 12.65
CA GLY A 107 -0.61 18.03 12.46
C GLY A 107 0.12 19.25 13.06
N SER A 108 -0.63 20.21 13.61
CA SER A 108 -0.06 21.43 14.20
C SER A 108 -0.82 21.76 15.48
N ASN A 109 -0.16 21.56 16.61
CA ASN A 109 -0.72 21.72 17.94
C ASN A 109 0.27 22.45 18.82
N VAL A 110 -0.25 23.29 19.71
CA VAL A 110 0.53 24.03 20.71
C VAL A 110 -0.15 24.01 22.06
N PRO A 111 0.58 24.03 23.18
CA PRO A 111 0.00 24.31 24.50
C PRO A 111 -0.36 25.78 24.66
N LEU A 112 -1.12 26.09 25.71
CA LEU A 112 -1.69 27.42 25.93
C LEU A 112 -0.64 28.53 26.21
N ASP A 113 0.54 28.15 26.69
CA ASP A 113 1.65 29.03 27.01
C ASP A 113 2.56 29.36 25.81
N SER A 114 2.23 28.87 24.64
CA SER A 114 2.92 29.18 23.39
C SER A 114 2.71 30.64 22.96
N THR A 115 3.59 31.11 22.07
CA THR A 115 3.61 32.51 21.57
C THR A 115 3.27 32.56 20.07
N LEU A 116 3.09 33.80 19.57
CA LEU A 116 2.95 34.01 18.12
C LEU A 116 4.15 33.54 17.34
N GLN A 117 5.40 33.62 17.91
CA GLN A 117 6.58 33.11 17.23
C GLN A 117 6.49 31.60 17.03
N ASP A 118 5.96 30.84 18.00
CA ASP A 118 5.80 29.38 17.89
C ASP A 118 4.79 29.02 16.78
N ILE A 119 3.70 29.78 16.67
CA ILE A 119 2.74 29.62 15.57
C ILE A 119 3.39 29.87 14.20
N LEU A 120 4.23 30.90 14.10
CA LEU A 120 4.91 31.24 12.85
C LEU A 120 5.93 30.15 12.45
N ASN A 121 6.67 29.62 13.42
CA ASN A 121 7.62 28.53 13.21
C ASN A 121 6.89 27.27 12.71
N LEU A 122 5.81 26.85 13.37
CA LEU A 122 4.99 25.72 12.94
C LEU A 122 4.42 25.90 11.53
N LYS A 123 4.02 27.14 11.19
CA LYS A 123 3.51 27.43 9.85
C LYS A 123 4.61 27.34 8.78
N GLU A 124 5.83 27.76 9.11
CA GLU A 124 6.99 27.65 8.20
C GLU A 124 7.40 26.20 8.00
N GLU A 125 7.42 25.40 9.07
CA GLU A 125 7.80 23.99 9.05
C GLU A 125 6.77 23.09 8.35
N ASN A 126 5.48 23.31 8.65
CA ASN A 126 4.42 22.37 8.27
C ASN A 126 3.45 22.90 7.21
N GLY A 127 3.49 24.21 6.91
CA GLY A 127 2.60 24.83 5.91
C GLY A 127 1.13 24.93 6.31
N PHE A 128 0.74 24.55 7.54
CA PHE A 128 -0.65 24.55 7.99
C PHE A 128 -1.16 25.95 8.32
N SER A 129 -2.44 26.20 7.99
CA SER A 129 -3.12 27.49 8.25
C SER A 129 -3.99 27.48 9.50
N THR A 130 -4.20 26.33 10.12
CA THR A 130 -4.97 26.13 11.35
C THR A 130 -4.12 25.39 12.36
N VAL A 131 -3.97 25.94 13.57
CA VAL A 131 -3.22 25.36 14.68
C VAL A 131 -4.19 25.13 15.83
N ALA A 132 -4.22 23.92 16.39
CA ALA A 132 -5.00 23.63 17.58
C ALA A 132 -4.24 24.07 18.83
N VAL A 133 -4.94 24.71 19.76
CA VAL A 133 -4.43 24.98 21.09
C VAL A 133 -5.04 23.94 22.03
N THR A 134 -4.20 23.06 22.56
CA THR A 134 -4.63 21.95 23.42
C THR A 134 -3.97 22.02 24.79
N SER A 135 -4.53 21.32 25.76
CA SER A 135 -4.05 21.38 27.16
C SER A 135 -2.59 20.96 27.34
N ASP A 136 -2.10 20.11 26.46
CA ASP A 136 -0.77 19.48 26.51
C ASP A 136 0.05 19.69 25.22
N GLY A 137 -0.47 20.43 24.25
CA GLY A 137 0.18 20.66 22.96
C GLY A 137 0.15 19.44 22.02
N THR A 138 -0.61 18.40 22.34
CA THR A 138 -0.73 17.19 21.51
C THR A 138 -1.97 17.21 20.62
N ALA A 139 -1.97 16.35 19.61
CA ALA A 139 -3.10 16.21 18.67
C ALA A 139 -4.39 15.71 19.31
N ASN A 140 -4.31 15.05 20.48
CA ASN A 140 -5.43 14.45 21.19
C ASN A 140 -5.68 15.10 22.58
N GLY A 141 -4.99 16.19 22.88
CA GLY A 141 -5.21 16.95 24.11
C GLY A 141 -6.58 17.61 24.14
N LYS A 142 -7.04 18.04 25.34
CA LYS A 142 -8.27 18.80 25.49
C LYS A 142 -8.19 20.09 24.68
N LEU A 143 -9.15 20.31 23.77
CA LEU A 143 -9.17 21.48 22.90
C LEU A 143 -9.51 22.73 23.71
N LEU A 144 -8.61 23.70 23.73
CA LEU A 144 -8.78 24.99 24.40
C LEU A 144 -9.15 26.11 23.44
N GLY A 145 -8.74 26.00 22.18
CA GLY A 145 -9.00 26.93 21.12
C GLY A 145 -8.33 26.59 19.81
N ILE A 146 -8.46 27.45 18.82
CA ILE A 146 -7.75 27.36 17.55
C ILE A 146 -7.13 28.69 17.16
N VAL A 147 -6.03 28.65 16.41
CA VAL A 147 -5.42 29.80 15.77
C VAL A 147 -5.46 29.61 14.26
N THR A 148 -5.92 30.62 13.55
CA THR A 148 -5.92 30.69 12.10
C THR A 148 -5.24 31.97 11.62
N GLY A 149 -4.95 32.08 10.33
CA GLY A 149 -4.36 33.31 9.76
C GLY A 149 -5.24 34.56 9.89
N ARG A 150 -6.47 34.45 10.41
CA ARG A 150 -7.38 35.56 10.68
C ARG A 150 -7.21 36.15 12.09
N ASP A 151 -6.61 35.38 13.00
CA ASP A 151 -6.54 35.71 14.41
C ASP A 151 -5.33 36.58 14.75
N TYR A 152 -4.36 36.73 13.86
CA TYR A 152 -3.15 37.52 14.07
C TYR A 152 -2.71 38.30 12.83
N ARG A 153 -1.99 39.41 13.09
CA ARG A 153 -1.31 40.20 12.05
C ARG A 153 0.13 40.48 12.48
N VAL A 154 1.08 39.79 11.81
CA VAL A 154 2.52 39.86 12.11
C VAL A 154 3.05 41.31 12.13
N SER A 155 2.48 42.23 11.32
CA SER A 155 2.88 43.65 11.28
C SER A 155 2.36 44.50 12.45
N ARG A 156 1.48 43.94 13.29
CA ARG A 156 0.80 44.69 14.37
C ARG A 156 0.87 44.00 15.73
N MET A 157 1.39 42.80 15.82
CA MET A 157 1.47 42.04 17.05
C MET A 157 2.93 41.70 17.35
N ASP A 158 3.31 41.77 18.61
CA ASP A 158 4.61 41.31 19.07
C ASP A 158 4.68 39.79 18.96
N LYS A 159 5.83 39.27 18.52
CA LYS A 159 6.04 37.84 18.36
C LYS A 159 6.03 37.06 19.67
N SER A 160 6.25 37.73 20.79
CA SER A 160 6.16 37.20 22.16
C SER A 160 4.71 37.17 22.70
N THR A 161 3.70 37.69 21.95
CA THR A 161 2.31 37.69 22.39
C THR A 161 1.84 36.24 22.64
N PRO A 162 1.30 35.95 23.86
CA PRO A 162 0.77 34.64 24.19
C PRO A 162 -0.39 34.21 23.27
N VAL A 163 -0.44 32.94 22.92
CA VAL A 163 -1.53 32.39 22.08
C VAL A 163 -2.91 32.61 22.69
N ALA A 164 -3.01 32.57 24.01
CA ALA A 164 -4.24 32.80 24.75
C ALA A 164 -4.91 34.18 24.45
N ASP A 165 -4.10 35.19 24.07
CA ASP A 165 -4.59 36.57 23.85
C ASP A 165 -5.21 36.74 22.46
N PHE A 166 -4.93 35.87 21.52
CA PHE A 166 -5.42 36.05 20.14
C PHE A 166 -6.08 34.79 19.54
N MET A 167 -6.02 33.62 20.18
CA MET A 167 -6.76 32.46 19.71
C MET A 167 -8.26 32.64 19.73
N THR A 168 -8.99 31.91 18.90
CA THR A 168 -10.42 31.72 19.08
C THR A 168 -10.65 30.67 20.16
N PRO A 169 -11.14 31.03 21.37
CA PRO A 169 -11.28 30.10 22.48
C PRO A 169 -12.41 29.08 22.25
N PHE A 170 -12.37 27.96 22.95
CA PHE A 170 -13.27 26.81 22.76
C PHE A 170 -14.76 27.18 22.86
N ASP A 171 -15.14 28.03 23.78
CA ASP A 171 -16.52 28.49 23.99
C ASP A 171 -17.10 29.29 22.82
N LYS A 172 -16.25 29.81 21.94
CA LYS A 172 -16.63 30.50 20.70
C LYS A 172 -16.51 29.62 19.46
N LEU A 173 -16.02 28.39 19.60
CA LEU A 173 -15.88 27.46 18.47
C LEU A 173 -17.19 26.73 18.21
N ILE A 174 -17.49 26.53 16.96
CA ILE A 174 -18.43 25.51 16.53
C ILE A 174 -17.63 24.19 16.42
N VAL A 175 -18.02 23.21 17.21
CA VAL A 175 -17.42 21.87 17.23
C VAL A 175 -18.49 20.81 16.96
N ALA A 176 -18.09 19.62 16.58
CA ALA A 176 -18.98 18.48 16.43
C ALA A 176 -18.41 17.27 17.19
N ASP A 177 -19.26 16.28 17.47
CA ASP A 177 -18.88 15.09 18.22
C ASP A 177 -18.26 13.99 17.34
N GLU A 178 -17.69 12.98 17.98
CA GLU A 178 -17.03 11.84 17.35
C GLU A 178 -17.91 11.00 16.40
N ASN A 179 -19.24 11.05 16.59
CA ASN A 179 -20.20 10.31 15.77
C ASN A 179 -20.63 11.07 14.53
N THR A 180 -20.20 12.32 14.39
CA THR A 180 -20.54 13.18 13.26
C THR A 180 -20.03 12.56 11.95
N THR A 181 -20.93 12.37 10.99
CA THR A 181 -20.57 11.92 9.66
C THR A 181 -19.92 13.03 8.84
N LEU A 182 -19.15 12.67 7.82
CA LEU A 182 -18.51 13.66 6.94
C LEU A 182 -19.54 14.58 6.26
N LYS A 183 -20.72 14.06 5.91
CA LYS A 183 -21.82 14.85 5.34
C LYS A 183 -22.33 15.88 6.35
N GLN A 184 -22.64 15.46 7.57
CA GLN A 184 -23.07 16.38 8.64
C GLN A 184 -22.01 17.43 8.95
N ALA A 185 -20.74 17.02 9.05
CA ALA A 185 -19.63 17.97 9.24
C ALA A 185 -19.57 19.02 8.12
N ASN A 186 -19.76 18.58 6.87
CA ASN A 186 -19.78 19.48 5.73
C ASN A 186 -20.99 20.43 5.75
N ASP A 187 -22.18 19.95 6.14
CA ASP A 187 -23.38 20.80 6.28
C ASP A 187 -23.14 21.87 7.36
N ILE A 188 -22.56 21.50 8.52
CA ILE A 188 -22.16 22.44 9.57
C ILE A 188 -21.17 23.49 9.05
N ILE A 189 -20.14 23.05 8.29
CA ILE A 189 -19.12 23.94 7.70
C ILE A 189 -19.78 24.95 6.74
N TRP A 190 -20.71 24.50 5.91
CA TRP A 190 -21.41 25.34 4.93
C TRP A 190 -22.32 26.35 5.59
N ASP A 191 -23.19 25.89 6.50
CA ASP A 191 -24.20 26.71 7.16
C ASP A 191 -23.57 27.81 8.01
N ASN A 192 -22.41 27.49 8.62
CA ASN A 192 -21.69 28.42 9.50
C ASN A 192 -20.51 29.15 8.82
N LYS A 193 -20.33 28.96 7.50
CA LYS A 193 -19.25 29.56 6.69
C LYS A 193 -17.84 29.33 7.26
N LEU A 194 -17.61 28.12 7.80
CA LEU A 194 -16.33 27.72 8.38
C LEU A 194 -15.34 27.28 7.29
N ASN A 195 -14.05 27.32 7.59
CA ASN A 195 -13.01 26.68 6.81
C ASN A 195 -12.60 25.33 7.38
N SER A 196 -12.78 25.15 8.69
CA SER A 196 -12.48 23.93 9.43
C SER A 196 -13.48 23.75 10.57
N LEU A 197 -13.77 22.49 10.87
CA LEU A 197 -14.64 22.07 11.99
C LEU A 197 -13.85 21.13 12.88
N PRO A 198 -13.57 21.48 14.15
CA PRO A 198 -13.02 20.55 15.11
C PRO A 198 -14.03 19.48 15.48
N ILE A 199 -13.58 18.22 15.55
CA ILE A 199 -14.33 17.07 16.06
C ILE A 199 -13.73 16.68 17.41
N VAL A 200 -14.56 16.66 18.44
CA VAL A 200 -14.11 16.36 19.81
C VAL A 200 -14.83 15.15 20.38
N ASP A 201 -14.19 14.48 21.34
CA ASP A 201 -14.83 13.41 22.12
C ASP A 201 -15.75 13.97 23.23
N ALA A 202 -16.39 13.08 23.99
CA ALA A 202 -17.27 13.44 25.11
C ALA A 202 -16.56 14.22 26.23
N ASN A 203 -15.22 14.17 26.31
CA ASN A 203 -14.41 14.89 27.29
C ASN A 203 -13.89 16.24 26.77
N GLY A 204 -14.18 16.58 25.50
CA GLY A 204 -13.68 17.75 24.83
C GLY A 204 -12.25 17.64 24.31
N ASN A 205 -11.71 16.42 24.19
CA ASN A 205 -10.41 16.20 23.57
C ASN A 205 -10.54 16.27 22.05
N LEU A 206 -9.56 16.90 21.41
CA LEU A 206 -9.51 16.99 19.94
C LEU A 206 -9.27 15.61 19.34
N MET A 207 -10.12 15.19 18.40
CA MET A 207 -9.94 13.96 17.65
C MET A 207 -9.51 14.24 16.21
N TYR A 208 -10.24 15.11 15.54
CA TYR A 208 -10.01 15.42 14.13
C TYR A 208 -10.36 16.87 13.82
N PHE A 209 -9.88 17.33 12.67
CA PHE A 209 -10.48 18.44 11.93
C PHE A 209 -11.17 17.91 10.67
N VAL A 210 -12.26 18.54 10.27
CA VAL A 210 -12.80 18.46 8.91
C VAL A 210 -12.57 19.80 8.25
N PHE A 211 -11.83 19.80 7.13
CA PHE A 211 -11.60 21.01 6.34
C PHE A 211 -12.50 21.01 5.12
N ARG A 212 -13.03 22.17 4.75
CA ARG A 212 -13.87 22.33 3.57
C ARG A 212 -13.21 21.81 2.30
N LYS A 213 -11.91 22.09 2.11
CA LYS A 213 -11.14 21.62 0.96
C LYS A 213 -11.02 20.09 0.89
N ASP A 214 -10.95 19.40 2.03
CA ASP A 214 -10.74 17.96 2.09
C ASP A 214 -12.05 17.20 1.79
N TYR A 215 -13.21 17.78 2.09
CA TYR A 215 -14.50 17.22 1.67
C TYR A 215 -14.63 17.17 0.15
N GLU A 216 -14.23 18.25 -0.54
CA GLU A 216 -14.25 18.30 -2.01
C GLU A 216 -13.28 17.26 -2.59
N ALA A 217 -12.06 17.18 -2.06
CA ALA A 217 -11.07 16.19 -2.47
C ALA A 217 -11.55 14.74 -2.27
N HIS A 218 -12.21 14.44 -1.14
CA HIS A 218 -12.81 13.12 -0.90
C HIS A 218 -13.95 12.80 -1.88
N LYS A 219 -14.81 13.79 -2.18
CA LYS A 219 -15.90 13.62 -3.15
C LYS A 219 -15.39 13.35 -4.56
N GLU A 220 -14.23 13.90 -4.90
CA GLU A 220 -13.57 13.72 -6.20
C GLU A 220 -12.79 12.40 -6.31
N ASN A 221 -12.54 11.70 -5.19
CA ASN A 221 -11.80 10.44 -5.18
C ASN A 221 -12.67 9.25 -4.73
N PRO A 222 -13.46 8.66 -5.66
CA PRO A 222 -14.33 7.53 -5.33
C PRO A 222 -13.58 6.22 -5.07
N ASN A 223 -12.27 6.19 -5.30
CA ASN A 223 -11.46 4.96 -5.20
C ASN A 223 -10.93 4.70 -3.79
N GLU A 224 -11.06 5.63 -2.84
CA GLU A 224 -10.53 5.44 -1.48
C GLU A 224 -10.96 4.11 -0.87
N LEU A 225 -10.00 3.38 -0.31
CA LEU A 225 -10.23 2.10 0.34
C LEU A 225 -10.40 2.27 1.85
N LEU A 226 -11.63 2.11 2.31
CA LEU A 226 -12.03 2.44 3.66
C LEU A 226 -12.69 1.26 4.38
N ASP A 227 -12.46 1.19 5.70
CA ASP A 227 -13.21 0.30 6.59
C ASP A 227 -14.62 0.85 6.90
N SER A 228 -15.42 0.11 7.65
CA SER A 228 -16.77 0.51 8.06
C SER A 228 -16.81 1.80 8.88
N LYS A 229 -15.71 2.18 9.53
CA LYS A 229 -15.54 3.42 10.30
C LYS A 229 -14.97 4.57 9.46
N LYS A 230 -14.86 4.40 8.14
CA LYS A 230 -14.28 5.38 7.21
C LYS A 230 -12.79 5.66 7.44
N ARG A 231 -12.04 4.73 8.04
CA ARG A 231 -10.59 4.79 8.17
C ARG A 231 -9.96 4.01 7.02
N TYR A 232 -8.76 4.40 6.62
CA TYR A 232 -8.04 3.69 5.56
C TYR A 232 -7.71 2.25 5.93
N ILE A 233 -7.82 1.34 4.98
CA ILE A 233 -7.39 -0.06 5.12
C ILE A 233 -5.87 -0.11 5.12
N VAL A 234 -5.29 -0.76 6.11
CA VAL A 234 -3.84 -0.87 6.32
C VAL A 234 -3.45 -2.31 6.55
N GLY A 235 -2.47 -2.77 5.77
CA GLY A 235 -1.81 -4.05 5.97
C GLY A 235 -0.55 -3.94 6.82
N ALA A 236 -0.12 -5.05 7.41
CA ALA A 236 1.12 -5.15 8.17
C ALA A 236 1.85 -6.47 7.88
N GLY A 237 3.18 -6.41 7.81
CA GLY A 237 4.03 -7.57 7.61
C GLY A 237 4.32 -8.29 8.91
N ILE A 238 4.28 -9.59 8.90
CA ILE A 238 4.69 -10.44 10.03
C ILE A 238 5.71 -11.48 9.57
N ASN A 239 6.42 -12.06 10.52
CA ASN A 239 7.34 -13.17 10.29
C ASN A 239 6.88 -14.42 11.07
N THR A 240 7.57 -15.53 10.84
CA THR A 240 7.24 -16.82 11.45
C THR A 240 7.92 -17.08 12.81
N ARG A 241 8.48 -16.06 13.47
CA ARG A 241 9.24 -16.23 14.72
C ARG A 241 8.60 -15.55 15.91
N ASP A 242 8.28 -14.25 15.77
CA ASP A 242 7.70 -13.43 16.84
C ASP A 242 6.18 -13.22 16.69
N TYR A 243 5.53 -13.98 15.81
CA TYR A 243 4.11 -13.84 15.49
C TYR A 243 3.21 -13.85 16.75
N ALA A 244 3.54 -14.67 17.76
CA ALA A 244 2.74 -14.80 18.98
C ALA A 244 2.67 -13.49 19.81
N THR A 245 3.64 -12.61 19.66
CA THR A 245 3.67 -11.28 20.32
C THR A 245 3.35 -10.15 19.34
N ARG A 246 3.79 -10.25 18.10
CA ARG A 246 3.59 -9.24 17.06
C ARG A 246 2.13 -9.15 16.60
N VAL A 247 1.48 -10.29 16.34
CA VAL A 247 0.09 -10.31 15.85
C VAL A 247 -0.86 -9.62 16.83
N PRO A 248 -0.86 -9.91 18.16
CA PRO A 248 -1.70 -9.17 19.10
C PRO A 248 -1.49 -7.64 19.05
N ALA A 249 -0.24 -7.19 19.03
CA ALA A 249 0.07 -5.76 18.98
C ALA A 249 -0.44 -5.08 17.70
N LEU A 250 -0.30 -5.74 16.54
CA LEU A 250 -0.80 -5.21 15.26
C LEU A 250 -2.32 -5.21 15.17
N VAL A 251 -2.98 -6.22 15.72
CA VAL A 251 -4.45 -6.29 15.81
C VAL A 251 -4.99 -5.18 16.72
N GLU A 252 -4.36 -4.94 17.87
CA GLU A 252 -4.70 -3.84 18.77
C GLU A 252 -4.48 -2.47 18.10
N ALA A 253 -3.39 -2.31 17.33
CA ALA A 253 -3.12 -1.12 16.54
C ALA A 253 -4.12 -0.91 15.39
N GLY A 254 -4.93 -1.92 15.06
CA GLY A 254 -6.00 -1.84 14.06
C GLY A 254 -5.60 -2.26 12.65
N ALA A 255 -4.55 -3.07 12.46
CA ALA A 255 -4.24 -3.66 11.16
C ALA A 255 -5.45 -4.44 10.61
N ASP A 256 -5.80 -4.20 9.35
CA ASP A 256 -6.96 -4.86 8.71
C ASP A 256 -6.59 -6.21 8.10
N VAL A 257 -5.34 -6.36 7.68
CA VAL A 257 -4.82 -7.57 7.04
C VAL A 257 -3.34 -7.73 7.35
N LEU A 258 -2.94 -8.94 7.72
CA LEU A 258 -1.55 -9.31 7.94
C LEU A 258 -0.98 -10.04 6.71
N CYS A 259 0.33 -10.06 6.57
CA CYS A 259 0.98 -10.84 5.54
C CYS A 259 2.30 -11.41 6.06
N ILE A 260 2.45 -12.74 5.98
CA ILE A 260 3.71 -13.39 6.33
C ILE A 260 4.74 -13.07 5.24
N ASP A 261 5.81 -12.40 5.64
CA ASP A 261 6.92 -12.08 4.73
C ASP A 261 8.04 -13.12 4.83
N SER A 262 8.10 -14.01 3.84
CA SER A 262 9.09 -15.05 3.75
C SER A 262 9.36 -15.43 2.29
N SER A 263 10.60 -15.76 1.96
CA SER A 263 10.97 -16.35 0.68
C SER A 263 10.64 -17.84 0.58
N GLU A 264 10.21 -18.47 1.67
CA GLU A 264 9.91 -19.90 1.78
C GLU A 264 8.49 -20.09 2.30
N GLY A 265 7.50 -19.99 1.38
CA GLY A 265 6.08 -20.15 1.72
C GLY A 265 5.70 -21.60 2.00
N PHE A 266 6.24 -22.55 1.24
CA PHE A 266 5.99 -23.98 1.40
C PHE A 266 6.81 -24.54 2.55
N SER A 267 6.48 -24.15 3.78
CA SER A 267 7.23 -24.53 4.97
C SER A 267 6.34 -24.78 6.19
N GLU A 268 6.80 -25.63 7.08
CA GLU A 268 6.12 -25.92 8.34
C GLU A 268 5.97 -24.67 9.22
N TRP A 269 6.91 -23.73 9.14
CA TRP A 269 6.86 -22.48 9.89
C TRP A 269 5.65 -21.61 9.52
N GLN A 270 5.28 -21.55 8.25
CA GLN A 270 4.07 -20.85 7.83
C GLN A 270 2.81 -21.57 8.31
N LYS A 271 2.77 -22.89 8.22
CA LYS A 271 1.67 -23.71 8.75
C LYS A 271 1.44 -23.44 10.25
N ILE A 272 2.52 -23.46 11.05
CA ILE A 272 2.45 -23.21 12.49
C ILE A 272 1.93 -21.78 12.77
N THR A 273 2.46 -20.79 12.05
CA THR A 273 2.06 -19.39 12.21
C THR A 273 0.59 -19.17 11.85
N ILE A 274 0.13 -19.71 10.72
CA ILE A 274 -1.28 -19.60 10.31
C ILE A 274 -2.19 -20.35 11.29
N ALA A 275 -1.80 -21.56 11.69
CA ALA A 275 -2.58 -22.33 12.66
C ALA A 275 -2.75 -21.57 13.98
N TRP A 276 -1.69 -20.97 14.51
CA TRP A 276 -1.75 -20.15 15.71
C TRP A 276 -2.71 -18.96 15.56
N ILE A 277 -2.65 -18.25 14.43
CA ILE A 277 -3.57 -17.13 14.15
C ILE A 277 -5.01 -17.63 14.10
N ARG A 278 -5.27 -18.76 13.46
CA ARG A 278 -6.62 -19.34 13.36
C ARG A 278 -7.14 -19.83 14.70
N GLU A 279 -6.29 -20.38 15.55
CA GLU A 279 -6.64 -20.80 16.91
C GLU A 279 -7.06 -19.62 17.80
N HIS A 280 -6.33 -18.50 17.73
CA HIS A 280 -6.54 -17.36 18.62
C HIS A 280 -7.57 -16.36 18.12
N TYR A 281 -7.71 -16.20 16.80
CA TYR A 281 -8.53 -15.14 16.18
C TYR A 281 -9.56 -15.67 15.16
N GLY A 282 -9.53 -16.95 14.82
CA GLY A 282 -10.39 -17.50 13.77
C GLY A 282 -10.21 -16.78 12.44
N ASP A 283 -11.32 -16.44 11.80
CA ASP A 283 -11.35 -15.69 10.54
C ASP A 283 -11.44 -14.15 10.76
N SER A 284 -11.43 -13.66 11.98
CA SER A 284 -11.47 -12.22 12.25
C SER A 284 -10.18 -11.52 11.84
N VAL A 285 -9.03 -12.17 11.99
CA VAL A 285 -7.73 -11.68 11.50
C VAL A 285 -7.46 -12.29 10.13
N LYS A 286 -7.25 -11.42 9.15
CA LYS A 286 -6.90 -11.81 7.78
C LYS A 286 -5.39 -11.93 7.65
N VAL A 287 -4.92 -13.03 7.03
CA VAL A 287 -3.49 -13.29 6.87
C VAL A 287 -3.15 -13.84 5.48
N GLY A 288 -2.32 -13.11 4.75
CA GLY A 288 -1.67 -13.60 3.54
C GLY A 288 -0.41 -14.41 3.84
N ALA A 289 -0.07 -15.32 2.96
CA ALA A 289 1.06 -16.22 3.10
C ALA A 289 1.86 -16.33 1.80
N GLY A 290 3.07 -16.82 1.87
CA GLY A 290 3.95 -17.01 0.71
C GLY A 290 5.42 -16.74 1.06
N ASN A 291 6.32 -16.79 0.07
CA ASN A 291 6.02 -16.91 -1.35
C ASN A 291 6.15 -18.38 -1.82
N VAL A 292 5.37 -18.70 -2.81
CA VAL A 292 5.40 -19.99 -3.50
C VAL A 292 5.60 -19.80 -5.01
N VAL A 293 5.93 -20.87 -5.74
CA VAL A 293 6.19 -20.82 -7.19
C VAL A 293 5.53 -21.96 -7.98
N ASP A 294 4.71 -22.79 -7.33
CA ASP A 294 4.07 -23.97 -7.91
C ASP A 294 2.69 -24.26 -7.29
N ALA A 295 1.99 -25.21 -7.88
CA ALA A 295 0.67 -25.65 -7.46
C ALA A 295 0.66 -26.30 -6.07
N GLU A 296 1.70 -27.04 -5.72
CA GLU A 296 1.80 -27.77 -4.45
C GLU A 296 1.92 -26.78 -3.28
N GLY A 297 2.79 -25.77 -3.42
CA GLY A 297 2.94 -24.69 -2.44
C GLY A 297 1.66 -23.87 -2.27
N PHE A 298 0.92 -23.61 -3.35
CA PHE A 298 -0.37 -22.95 -3.27
C PHE A 298 -1.37 -23.75 -2.46
N ARG A 299 -1.61 -25.02 -2.81
CA ARG A 299 -2.56 -25.90 -2.12
C ARG A 299 -2.22 -26.04 -0.64
N PHE A 300 -0.95 -26.20 -0.32
CA PHE A 300 -0.47 -26.29 1.06
C PHE A 300 -0.88 -25.06 1.87
N LEU A 301 -0.65 -23.84 1.38
CA LEU A 301 -1.00 -22.62 2.11
C LEU A 301 -2.50 -22.36 2.16
N ALA A 302 -3.24 -22.71 1.10
CA ALA A 302 -4.70 -22.64 1.08
C ALA A 302 -5.32 -23.57 2.14
N ASP A 303 -4.84 -24.82 2.25
CA ASP A 303 -5.26 -25.80 3.26
C ASP A 303 -4.87 -25.38 4.67
N CYS A 304 -3.77 -24.66 4.85
CA CYS A 304 -3.42 -24.04 6.14
C CYS A 304 -4.38 -22.90 6.55
N GLY A 305 -5.21 -22.41 5.61
CA GLY A 305 -6.19 -21.38 5.86
C GLY A 305 -5.73 -19.95 5.56
N ALA A 306 -4.72 -19.75 4.71
CA ALA A 306 -4.32 -18.42 4.25
C ALA A 306 -5.48 -17.68 3.57
N ASP A 307 -5.54 -16.35 3.71
CA ASP A 307 -6.56 -15.52 3.09
C ASP A 307 -6.19 -15.06 1.67
N PHE A 308 -4.90 -15.00 1.36
CA PHE A 308 -4.36 -14.84 0.00
C PHE A 308 -2.95 -15.44 -0.08
N ILE A 309 -2.47 -15.74 -1.28
CA ILE A 309 -1.17 -16.37 -1.46
C ILE A 309 -0.31 -15.55 -2.41
N LYS A 310 0.94 -15.25 -1.97
CA LYS A 310 1.95 -14.54 -2.76
C LYS A 310 2.76 -15.52 -3.60
N VAL A 311 2.94 -15.17 -4.87
CA VAL A 311 3.67 -15.96 -5.87
C VAL A 311 4.89 -15.21 -6.36
N GLY A 312 6.05 -15.83 -6.23
CA GLY A 312 7.31 -15.31 -6.77
C GLY A 312 8.49 -15.46 -5.83
N ILE A 313 9.56 -16.09 -6.31
CA ILE A 313 10.83 -16.22 -5.59
C ILE A 313 11.95 -15.75 -6.52
N GLY A 314 12.75 -14.80 -6.03
CA GLY A 314 13.91 -14.30 -6.72
C GLY A 314 13.64 -13.41 -7.94
N GLY A 315 12.38 -12.93 -8.13
CA GLY A 315 11.99 -12.06 -9.25
C GLY A 315 12.10 -10.56 -8.99
N GLY A 316 12.37 -10.15 -7.75
CA GLY A 316 12.50 -8.73 -7.37
C GLY A 316 13.76 -8.09 -7.97
N SER A 317 13.69 -6.77 -8.27
CA SER A 317 14.78 -6.02 -8.93
C SER A 317 16.09 -5.98 -8.13
N ILE A 318 16.03 -6.19 -6.83
CA ILE A 318 17.17 -6.18 -5.89
C ILE A 318 17.31 -7.51 -5.14
N CYS A 319 16.54 -8.53 -5.52
CA CYS A 319 16.65 -9.86 -4.98
C CYS A 319 17.72 -10.65 -5.74
N ILE A 320 18.68 -11.21 -5.02
CA ILE A 320 19.76 -12.04 -5.57
C ILE A 320 19.67 -13.52 -5.12
N THR A 321 18.52 -13.95 -4.61
CA THR A 321 18.30 -15.33 -4.16
C THR A 321 18.59 -16.36 -5.26
N ARG A 322 18.24 -16.06 -6.53
CA ARG A 322 18.54 -16.94 -7.66
C ARG A 322 20.02 -17.06 -7.94
N GLU A 323 20.77 -15.97 -7.75
CA GLU A 323 22.23 -15.95 -7.95
C GLU A 323 22.94 -16.65 -6.78
N THR A 324 22.53 -16.40 -5.54
CA THR A 324 23.22 -16.88 -4.34
C THR A 324 22.84 -18.31 -3.95
N LYS A 325 21.60 -18.71 -4.17
CA LYS A 325 21.05 -20.01 -3.76
C LYS A 325 20.65 -20.92 -4.92
N GLY A 326 20.53 -20.39 -6.13
CA GLY A 326 20.00 -21.14 -7.28
C GLY A 326 18.51 -21.49 -7.16
N ILE A 327 17.76 -20.78 -6.29
CA ILE A 327 16.33 -21.04 -6.01
C ILE A 327 15.48 -19.98 -6.68
N GLY A 328 14.43 -20.42 -7.40
CA GLY A 328 13.47 -19.52 -8.04
C GLY A 328 12.82 -20.15 -9.26
N ARG A 329 11.87 -19.45 -9.84
CA ARG A 329 11.17 -19.82 -11.07
C ARG A 329 10.83 -18.57 -11.87
N GLY A 330 10.71 -18.67 -13.20
CA GLY A 330 10.23 -17.56 -14.04
C GLY A 330 8.84 -17.09 -13.58
N GLN A 331 8.66 -15.80 -13.41
CA GLN A 331 7.47 -15.27 -12.74
C GLN A 331 6.17 -15.58 -13.49
N ALA A 332 6.18 -15.52 -14.82
CA ALA A 332 5.00 -15.83 -15.62
C ALA A 332 4.60 -17.30 -15.50
N THR A 333 5.58 -18.22 -15.61
CA THR A 333 5.33 -19.66 -15.45
C THR A 333 4.79 -20.00 -14.07
N ALA A 334 5.41 -19.48 -13.01
CA ALA A 334 4.96 -19.70 -11.63
C ALA A 334 3.52 -19.19 -11.42
N LEU A 335 3.24 -17.99 -11.91
CA LEU A 335 1.92 -17.37 -11.77
C LEU A 335 0.82 -18.14 -12.48
N ILE A 336 1.04 -18.56 -13.73
CA ILE A 336 0.07 -19.33 -14.52
C ILE A 336 -0.26 -20.65 -13.81
N GLU A 337 0.75 -21.38 -13.33
CA GLU A 337 0.56 -22.66 -12.65
C GLU A 337 -0.20 -22.49 -11.32
N VAL A 338 0.19 -21.50 -10.51
CA VAL A 338 -0.49 -21.23 -9.24
C VAL A 338 -1.92 -20.75 -9.44
N CYS A 339 -2.19 -19.89 -10.42
CA CYS A 339 -3.55 -19.45 -10.71
C CYS A 339 -4.45 -20.59 -11.21
N LYS A 340 -3.90 -21.52 -12.00
CA LYS A 340 -4.61 -22.74 -12.38
C LYS A 340 -4.94 -23.60 -11.15
N ALA A 341 -3.98 -23.78 -10.25
CA ALA A 341 -4.22 -24.52 -9.00
C ALA A 341 -5.26 -23.85 -8.10
N ARG A 342 -5.31 -22.51 -8.08
CA ARG A 342 -6.36 -21.75 -7.39
C ARG A 342 -7.75 -22.03 -7.99
N ASP A 343 -7.87 -22.03 -9.30
CA ASP A 343 -9.15 -22.25 -9.98
C ASP A 343 -9.64 -23.68 -9.73
N GLU A 344 -8.75 -24.67 -9.80
CA GLU A 344 -9.03 -26.07 -9.44
C GLU A 344 -9.46 -26.18 -7.96
N TYR A 345 -8.73 -25.55 -7.05
CA TYR A 345 -9.05 -25.54 -5.62
C TYR A 345 -10.42 -24.91 -5.34
N PHE A 346 -10.76 -23.83 -6.06
CA PHE A 346 -12.06 -23.19 -5.95
C PHE A 346 -13.21 -24.10 -6.41
N GLU A 347 -13.03 -24.83 -7.51
CA GLU A 347 -14.04 -25.79 -7.97
C GLU A 347 -14.18 -27.00 -7.01
N GLU A 348 -13.08 -27.46 -6.42
CA GLU A 348 -13.06 -28.59 -5.48
C GLU A 348 -13.69 -28.24 -4.11
N THR A 349 -13.40 -27.05 -3.59
CA THR A 349 -13.70 -26.68 -2.20
C THR A 349 -14.80 -25.62 -2.06
N GLY A 350 -15.07 -24.88 -3.13
CA GLY A 350 -15.90 -23.69 -3.10
C GLY A 350 -15.25 -22.47 -2.40
N ILE A 351 -13.94 -22.54 -2.08
CA ILE A 351 -13.21 -21.45 -1.43
C ILE A 351 -12.26 -20.81 -2.44
N TYR A 352 -12.52 -19.54 -2.77
CA TYR A 352 -11.62 -18.74 -3.60
C TYR A 352 -10.53 -18.10 -2.75
N VAL A 353 -9.27 -18.41 -3.02
CA VAL A 353 -8.10 -17.83 -2.34
C VAL A 353 -7.35 -16.93 -3.32
N PRO A 354 -7.42 -15.60 -3.19
CA PRO A 354 -6.77 -14.67 -4.10
C PRO A 354 -5.26 -14.90 -4.24
N VAL A 355 -4.75 -14.65 -5.43
CA VAL A 355 -3.32 -14.80 -5.78
C VAL A 355 -2.70 -13.42 -6.03
N CYS A 356 -1.63 -13.14 -5.28
CA CYS A 356 -0.80 -11.94 -5.43
C CYS A 356 0.46 -12.27 -6.24
N SER A 357 0.65 -11.62 -7.39
CA SER A 357 1.92 -11.71 -8.12
C SER A 357 2.94 -10.77 -7.49
N ASP A 358 4.01 -11.34 -6.91
CA ASP A 358 5.06 -10.61 -6.19
C ASP A 358 6.41 -10.75 -6.89
N GLY A 359 6.95 -9.62 -7.38
CA GLY A 359 8.19 -9.56 -8.13
C GLY A 359 8.06 -9.72 -9.65
N GLY A 360 9.15 -9.48 -10.37
CA GLY A 360 9.21 -9.60 -11.83
C GLY A 360 8.55 -8.46 -12.62
N ILE A 361 7.87 -7.54 -11.95
CA ILE A 361 7.18 -6.39 -12.58
C ILE A 361 8.14 -5.21 -12.72
N VAL A 362 8.53 -4.93 -13.96
CA VAL A 362 9.46 -3.85 -14.32
C VAL A 362 8.74 -2.72 -15.06
N HIS A 363 7.72 -3.05 -15.84
CA HIS A 363 6.97 -2.13 -16.69
C HIS A 363 5.46 -2.21 -16.40
N ASP A 364 4.71 -1.17 -16.75
CA ASP A 364 3.26 -1.12 -16.53
C ASP A 364 2.51 -2.28 -17.22
N HIS A 365 2.95 -2.69 -18.42
CA HIS A 365 2.34 -3.81 -19.14
C HIS A 365 2.54 -5.16 -18.43
N HIS A 366 3.56 -5.31 -17.57
CA HIS A 366 3.69 -6.51 -16.73
C HIS A 366 2.56 -6.63 -15.70
N ILE A 367 2.00 -5.50 -15.23
CA ILE A 367 0.80 -5.49 -14.38
C ILE A 367 -0.36 -6.09 -15.15
N THR A 368 -0.55 -5.64 -16.39
CA THR A 368 -1.62 -6.13 -17.26
C THR A 368 -1.46 -7.62 -17.59
N LEU A 369 -0.23 -8.06 -17.92
CA LEU A 369 0.08 -9.46 -18.15
C LEU A 369 -0.19 -10.32 -16.90
N SER A 370 0.21 -9.84 -15.72
CA SER A 370 -0.05 -10.56 -14.45
C SER A 370 -1.54 -10.79 -14.22
N LEU A 371 -2.36 -9.76 -14.43
CA LEU A 371 -3.83 -9.86 -14.30
C LEU A 371 -4.43 -10.82 -15.34
N ALA A 372 -3.95 -10.78 -16.58
CA ALA A 372 -4.38 -11.70 -17.65
C ALA A 372 -4.00 -13.15 -17.37
N MET A 373 -2.85 -13.37 -16.72
CA MET A 373 -2.37 -14.70 -16.32
C MET A 373 -3.07 -15.25 -15.06
N GLY A 374 -3.96 -14.47 -14.45
CA GLY A 374 -4.80 -14.92 -13.35
C GLY A 374 -4.55 -14.27 -12.01
N ALA A 375 -3.54 -13.39 -11.84
CA ALA A 375 -3.35 -12.68 -10.58
C ALA A 375 -4.56 -11.83 -10.22
N ASP A 376 -4.93 -11.83 -8.95
CA ASP A 376 -5.97 -10.94 -8.43
C ASP A 376 -5.42 -9.53 -8.22
N PHE A 377 -4.18 -9.43 -7.77
CA PHE A 377 -3.46 -8.19 -7.58
C PHE A 377 -1.95 -8.41 -7.63
N VAL A 378 -1.20 -7.31 -7.65
CA VAL A 378 0.26 -7.33 -7.76
C VAL A 378 0.90 -6.64 -6.57
N MET A 379 2.00 -7.19 -6.06
CA MET A 379 2.85 -6.57 -5.04
C MET A 379 4.06 -5.91 -5.70
N LEU A 380 4.25 -4.63 -5.40
CA LEU A 380 5.23 -3.77 -6.06
C LEU A 380 6.22 -3.17 -5.06
N GLY A 381 7.51 -3.47 -5.22
CA GLY A 381 8.59 -2.90 -4.43
C GLY A 381 9.22 -1.69 -5.13
N ARG A 382 10.01 -1.93 -6.18
CA ARG A 382 10.72 -0.88 -6.95
C ARG A 382 9.79 0.24 -7.43
N TYR A 383 8.57 -0.07 -7.82
CA TYR A 383 7.59 0.90 -8.29
C TYR A 383 7.29 1.94 -7.23
N PHE A 384 6.90 1.50 -6.02
CA PHE A 384 6.54 2.39 -4.92
C PHE A 384 7.75 3.02 -4.22
N ALA A 385 8.93 2.40 -4.26
CA ALA A 385 10.16 2.98 -3.69
C ALA A 385 10.53 4.34 -4.30
N ARG A 386 10.05 4.66 -5.51
CA ARG A 386 10.38 5.85 -6.30
C ARG A 386 9.64 7.12 -5.86
N PHE A 387 8.65 7.02 -4.98
CA PHE A 387 7.72 8.10 -4.70
C PHE A 387 8.07 8.87 -3.42
N ASP A 388 7.52 10.08 -3.31
CA ASP A 388 7.68 10.94 -2.14
C ASP A 388 7.20 10.26 -0.85
N GLU A 389 6.17 9.43 -0.94
CA GLU A 389 5.52 8.77 0.18
C GLU A 389 6.28 7.55 0.72
N SER A 390 7.25 7.02 -0.03
CA SER A 390 8.12 5.95 0.49
C SER A 390 9.07 6.48 1.57
N PRO A 391 9.41 5.67 2.60
CA PRO A 391 10.16 6.15 3.75
C PRO A 391 11.65 6.42 3.48
N SER A 392 12.18 5.99 2.34
CA SER A 392 13.61 6.17 2.00
C SER A 392 13.96 7.62 1.65
N ASN A 393 15.24 7.96 1.76
CA ASN A 393 15.72 9.30 1.46
C ASN A 393 15.75 9.58 -0.04
N LYS A 394 15.46 10.84 -0.40
CA LYS A 394 15.67 11.38 -1.72
C LYS A 394 17.09 11.96 -1.81
N VAL A 395 17.88 11.49 -2.76
CA VAL A 395 19.28 11.89 -2.96
C VAL A 395 19.48 12.45 -4.36
N ARG A 396 20.49 13.29 -4.52
CA ARG A 396 20.89 13.85 -5.83
C ARG A 396 22.21 13.24 -6.27
N LEU A 397 22.19 12.54 -7.41
CA LEU A 397 23.37 11.91 -8.02
C LEU A 397 23.49 12.37 -9.47
N ASN A 398 24.65 12.86 -9.88
CA ASN A 398 24.92 13.28 -11.26
C ASN A 398 23.86 14.23 -11.85
N GLY A 399 23.33 15.15 -11.03
CA GLY A 399 22.32 16.13 -11.45
C GLY A 399 20.87 15.65 -11.41
N SER A 400 20.62 14.35 -11.28
CA SER A 400 19.29 13.73 -11.20
C SER A 400 18.90 13.33 -9.78
N TYR A 401 17.59 13.24 -9.51
CA TYR A 401 17.07 12.79 -8.22
C TYR A 401 16.79 11.30 -8.24
N TYR A 402 17.13 10.64 -7.12
CA TYR A 402 16.94 9.23 -6.85
C TYR A 402 16.35 9.04 -5.46
N LYS A 403 15.76 7.86 -5.21
CA LYS A 403 15.40 7.37 -3.89
C LYS A 403 16.32 6.18 -3.55
N GLU A 404 16.72 6.07 -2.31
CA GLU A 404 17.42 4.89 -1.84
C GLU A 404 16.48 3.68 -1.86
N TYR A 405 16.98 2.52 -2.26
CA TYR A 405 16.19 1.30 -2.39
C TYR A 405 17.04 0.09 -2.04
N TRP A 406 16.68 -0.61 -0.98
CA TRP A 406 17.42 -1.78 -0.48
C TRP A 406 16.48 -2.93 -0.18
N GLY A 407 17.00 -4.18 -0.36
CA GLY A 407 16.29 -5.42 -0.10
C GLY A 407 16.24 -5.76 1.39
N GLU A 408 15.19 -6.45 1.80
CA GLU A 408 15.05 -6.97 3.16
C GLU A 408 16.14 -8.00 3.52
N GLY A 409 16.72 -8.67 2.52
CA GLY A 409 17.87 -9.57 2.69
C GLY A 409 19.24 -8.90 2.55
N SER A 410 19.33 -7.57 2.56
CA SER A 410 20.59 -6.83 2.52
C SER A 410 21.17 -6.58 3.93
N ALA A 411 22.48 -6.35 4.00
CA ALA A 411 23.14 -5.96 5.25
C ALA A 411 22.54 -4.68 5.83
N ARG A 412 22.06 -3.77 4.99
CA ARG A 412 21.42 -2.52 5.42
C ARG A 412 20.11 -2.76 6.16
N ALA A 413 19.25 -3.64 5.68
CA ALA A 413 17.97 -3.96 6.31
C ALA A 413 18.19 -4.60 7.69
N ARG A 414 19.30 -5.29 7.88
CA ARG A 414 19.60 -6.06 9.10
C ARG A 414 18.40 -6.87 9.55
N ASN A 415 17.77 -7.56 8.57
CA ASN A 415 16.53 -8.29 8.83
C ASN A 415 16.82 -9.58 9.62
N TRP A 416 17.36 -9.40 10.82
CA TRP A 416 17.68 -10.46 11.77
C TRP A 416 16.47 -11.31 12.14
N GLN A 417 15.25 -10.77 12.02
CA GLN A 417 14.04 -11.52 12.28
C GLN A 417 13.69 -12.49 11.15
N ARG A 418 14.06 -12.18 9.92
CA ARG A 418 13.77 -13.02 8.75
C ARG A 418 14.82 -14.12 8.53
N TYR A 419 16.09 -13.79 8.73
CA TYR A 419 17.22 -14.65 8.38
C TYR A 419 18.07 -15.10 9.57
N ASP A 420 17.72 -14.72 10.79
CA ASP A 420 18.45 -15.12 11.98
C ASP A 420 18.25 -16.60 12.29
N LEU A 421 19.22 -17.40 11.96
CA LEU A 421 19.21 -18.85 12.15
C LEU A 421 19.92 -19.30 13.43
N GLY A 422 20.39 -18.41 14.29
CA GLY A 422 21.13 -18.90 15.44
C GLY A 422 21.75 -17.91 16.42
N GLY A 423 21.19 -16.75 16.61
CA GLY A 423 21.52 -15.90 17.77
C GLY A 423 22.62 -14.86 17.58
N ASP A 424 23.41 -14.88 16.51
CA ASP A 424 24.48 -13.91 16.28
C ASP A 424 24.08 -12.67 15.46
N LYS A 425 22.80 -12.49 15.14
CA LYS A 425 22.22 -11.32 14.46
C LYS A 425 22.96 -10.86 13.18
N LYS A 426 23.74 -11.71 12.56
CA LYS A 426 24.45 -11.48 11.30
C LYS A 426 23.89 -12.38 10.22
N LEU A 427 23.62 -11.82 9.04
CA LEU A 427 23.36 -12.60 7.85
C LEU A 427 24.61 -13.41 7.51
N SER A 428 24.44 -14.70 7.23
CA SER A 428 25.55 -15.55 6.74
C SER A 428 25.97 -15.12 5.34
N PHE A 429 25.04 -14.59 4.56
CA PHE A 429 25.22 -14.03 3.22
C PHE A 429 24.02 -13.14 2.89
N GLU A 430 24.18 -12.26 1.92
CA GLU A 430 23.12 -11.35 1.48
C GLU A 430 22.27 -12.01 0.37
N GLU A 431 20.97 -11.77 0.43
CA GLU A 431 20.00 -12.15 -0.62
C GLU A 431 19.36 -10.92 -1.27
N GLY A 432 19.81 -9.73 -0.94
CA GLY A 432 19.35 -8.47 -1.50
C GLY A 432 20.48 -7.44 -1.54
N VAL A 433 20.35 -6.48 -2.45
CA VAL A 433 21.34 -5.40 -2.62
C VAL A 433 20.80 -4.08 -2.12
N ASP A 434 21.73 -3.17 -1.79
CA ASP A 434 21.47 -1.75 -1.53
C ASP A 434 21.71 -0.95 -2.82
N SER A 435 20.75 -0.13 -3.21
CA SER A 435 20.74 0.52 -4.52
C SER A 435 19.95 1.83 -4.52
N TYR A 436 19.87 2.44 -5.70
CA TYR A 436 19.06 3.62 -5.96
C TYR A 436 18.04 3.35 -7.07
N VAL A 437 16.87 3.99 -6.97
CA VAL A 437 15.87 4.02 -8.04
C VAL A 437 15.61 5.46 -8.48
N PRO A 438 15.33 5.71 -9.75
CA PRO A 438 14.98 7.05 -10.22
C PRO A 438 13.75 7.57 -9.48
N TYR A 439 13.85 8.79 -8.94
CA TYR A 439 12.74 9.47 -8.29
C TYR A 439 11.65 9.82 -9.31
N ALA A 440 10.39 9.63 -8.91
CA ALA A 440 9.25 9.81 -9.81
C ALA A 440 8.14 10.74 -9.28
N GLY A 441 8.38 11.46 -8.18
CA GLY A 441 7.39 12.39 -7.62
C GLY A 441 6.32 11.71 -6.78
N ALA A 442 5.10 12.26 -6.79
CA ALA A 442 3.99 11.78 -5.99
C ALA A 442 3.43 10.43 -6.50
N LEU A 443 3.02 9.58 -5.57
CA LEU A 443 2.38 8.28 -5.84
C LEU A 443 1.13 8.44 -6.72
N LYS A 444 0.25 9.37 -6.37
CA LYS A 444 -1.05 9.57 -7.02
C LYS A 444 -0.95 9.66 -8.55
N ASP A 445 -0.07 10.52 -9.04
CA ASP A 445 0.05 10.80 -10.48
C ASP A 445 0.57 9.58 -11.25
N ASN A 446 1.53 8.87 -10.67
CA ASN A 446 2.11 7.67 -11.28
C ASN A 446 1.15 6.49 -11.27
N VAL A 447 0.41 6.26 -10.16
CA VAL A 447 -0.61 5.22 -10.08
C VAL A 447 -1.72 5.49 -11.09
N ALA A 448 -2.21 6.72 -11.18
CA ALA A 448 -3.24 7.09 -12.17
C ALA A 448 -2.79 6.80 -13.60
N LEU A 449 -1.53 7.13 -13.95
CA LEU A 449 -0.96 6.86 -15.26
C LEU A 449 -0.85 5.36 -15.55
N SER A 450 -0.33 4.57 -14.61
CA SER A 450 -0.20 3.12 -14.77
C SER A 450 -1.57 2.45 -14.92
N LEU A 451 -2.56 2.83 -14.11
CA LEU A 451 -3.92 2.30 -14.20
C LEU A 451 -4.63 2.69 -15.50
N SER A 452 -4.35 3.87 -16.03
CA SER A 452 -4.86 4.29 -17.35
C SER A 452 -4.37 3.34 -18.46
N LYS A 453 -3.10 2.94 -18.44
CA LYS A 453 -2.54 1.97 -19.39
C LYS A 453 -3.18 0.59 -19.20
N VAL A 454 -3.33 0.11 -17.96
CA VAL A 454 -3.99 -1.18 -17.66
C VAL A 454 -5.42 -1.19 -18.21
N LYS A 455 -6.21 -0.16 -17.92
CA LYS A 455 -7.60 -0.04 -18.39
C LYS A 455 -7.66 0.02 -19.92
N SER A 456 -6.77 0.75 -20.57
CA SER A 456 -6.69 0.82 -22.04
C SER A 456 -6.42 -0.56 -22.66
N THR A 457 -5.49 -1.33 -22.08
CA THR A 457 -5.19 -2.69 -22.58
C THR A 457 -6.38 -3.64 -22.36
N MET A 458 -7.08 -3.55 -21.22
CA MET A 458 -8.29 -4.34 -20.98
C MET A 458 -9.37 -4.03 -22.03
N CYS A 459 -9.55 -2.76 -22.40
CA CYS A 459 -10.45 -2.36 -23.49
C CYS A 459 -10.04 -2.99 -24.82
N ASN A 460 -8.73 -3.00 -25.15
CA ASN A 460 -8.22 -3.63 -26.37
C ASN A 460 -8.49 -5.16 -26.40
N CYS A 461 -8.63 -5.78 -25.24
CA CYS A 461 -9.00 -7.19 -25.12
C CYS A 461 -10.53 -7.41 -24.98
N GLY A 462 -11.32 -6.36 -24.98
CA GLY A 462 -12.78 -6.42 -24.89
C GLY A 462 -13.32 -6.68 -23.49
N ALA A 463 -12.57 -6.34 -22.43
CA ALA A 463 -12.93 -6.63 -21.05
C ALA A 463 -13.18 -5.34 -20.24
N LEU A 464 -14.21 -5.39 -19.37
CA LEU A 464 -14.59 -4.27 -18.50
C LEU A 464 -14.28 -4.50 -17.02
N ASN A 465 -13.86 -5.70 -16.66
CA ASN A 465 -13.43 -6.06 -15.30
C ASN A 465 -12.34 -7.16 -15.35
N ILE A 466 -11.68 -7.40 -14.21
CA ILE A 466 -10.59 -8.37 -14.13
C ILE A 466 -11.02 -9.81 -14.44
N PRO A 467 -12.16 -10.35 -13.92
CA PRO A 467 -12.63 -11.67 -14.29
C PRO A 467 -12.85 -11.83 -15.81
N GLU A 468 -13.55 -10.90 -16.44
CA GLU A 468 -13.73 -10.92 -17.91
C GLU A 468 -12.40 -10.84 -18.67
N PHE A 469 -11.45 -10.09 -18.12
CA PHE A 469 -10.14 -9.95 -18.73
C PHE A 469 -9.38 -11.28 -18.76
N ARG A 470 -9.44 -12.06 -17.69
CA ARG A 470 -8.87 -13.42 -17.64
C ARG A 470 -9.53 -14.36 -18.66
N ASP A 471 -10.85 -14.29 -18.77
CA ASP A 471 -11.60 -15.15 -19.68
C ASP A 471 -11.35 -14.82 -21.16
N LYS A 472 -11.16 -13.54 -21.47
CA LYS A 472 -11.04 -13.04 -22.85
C LYS A 472 -9.60 -12.87 -23.33
N ALA A 473 -8.63 -12.75 -22.40
CA ALA A 473 -7.24 -12.52 -22.73
C ALA A 473 -6.63 -13.68 -23.50
N LYS A 474 -5.89 -13.35 -24.55
CA LYS A 474 -5.11 -14.30 -25.34
C LYS A 474 -3.64 -13.92 -25.25
N LEU A 475 -2.84 -14.81 -24.72
CA LEU A 475 -1.41 -14.61 -24.55
C LEU A 475 -0.64 -15.37 -25.62
N THR A 476 0.41 -14.75 -26.16
CA THR A 476 1.36 -15.40 -27.06
C THR A 476 2.78 -15.26 -26.53
N LEU A 477 3.55 -16.33 -26.60
CA LEU A 477 4.99 -16.29 -26.39
C LEU A 477 5.65 -15.57 -27.55
N VAL A 478 6.67 -14.77 -27.26
CA VAL A 478 7.43 -14.02 -28.25
C VAL A 478 8.90 -14.43 -28.24
N SER A 479 9.54 -14.35 -29.40
CA SER A 479 10.97 -14.60 -29.53
C SER A 479 11.80 -13.45 -28.96
N ALA A 480 13.09 -13.67 -28.72
CA ALA A 480 14.01 -12.61 -28.31
C ALA A 480 14.03 -11.43 -29.31
N THR A 481 13.88 -11.70 -30.60
CA THR A 481 13.79 -10.66 -31.64
C THR A 481 12.51 -9.84 -31.51
N SER A 482 11.37 -10.49 -31.23
CA SER A 482 10.09 -9.78 -30.99
C SER A 482 10.12 -8.94 -29.73
N ILE A 483 10.88 -9.32 -28.71
CA ILE A 483 11.07 -8.47 -27.52
C ILE A 483 11.78 -7.17 -27.88
N VAL A 484 12.81 -7.24 -28.74
CA VAL A 484 13.52 -6.03 -29.20
C VAL A 484 12.62 -5.18 -30.11
N GLU A 485 11.85 -5.80 -31.02
CA GLU A 485 10.87 -5.13 -31.88
C GLU A 485 9.79 -4.39 -31.06
N GLY A 486 9.44 -4.92 -29.87
CA GLY A 486 8.43 -4.30 -28.99
C GLY A 486 8.81 -2.96 -28.37
N GLY A 487 10.07 -2.54 -28.47
CA GLY A 487 10.56 -1.23 -28.05
C GLY A 487 10.71 -0.23 -29.21
N ALA A 488 10.84 1.04 -28.90
CA ALA A 488 11.23 2.00 -29.92
C ALA A 488 12.66 1.68 -30.41
N HIS A 489 12.81 1.40 -31.69
CA HIS A 489 14.07 1.01 -32.33
C HIS A 489 14.30 1.85 -33.60
N ASP A 490 15.55 1.95 -34.02
CA ASP A 490 15.97 2.71 -35.21
C ASP A 490 15.58 4.21 -35.20
N VAL A 491 15.35 4.76 -33.99
CA VAL A 491 15.02 6.17 -33.79
C VAL A 491 15.78 6.77 -32.61
N ILE A 492 16.04 8.06 -32.65
CA ILE A 492 16.54 8.82 -31.51
C ILE A 492 15.34 9.40 -30.77
N GLN A 493 15.10 8.90 -29.56
CA GLN A 493 14.00 9.36 -28.71
C GLN A 493 14.30 10.76 -28.16
N LYS A 494 13.36 11.70 -28.31
CA LYS A 494 13.37 12.94 -27.55
C LYS A 494 12.99 12.61 -26.08
N GLU A 495 13.62 13.31 -25.13
CA GLU A 495 13.18 13.24 -23.72
C GLU A 495 11.69 13.62 -23.65
N THR A 496 10.86 12.70 -23.14
CA THR A 496 9.45 12.98 -22.90
C THR A 496 9.25 13.35 -21.43
N SER A 497 8.52 14.43 -21.19
CA SER A 497 8.12 14.88 -19.85
C SER A 497 7.14 13.91 -19.14
N LEU A 498 6.63 12.90 -19.84
CA LEU A 498 5.77 11.85 -19.29
C LEU A 498 6.64 10.74 -18.75
N GLY A 499 6.68 10.61 -17.40
CA GLY A 499 7.46 9.60 -16.70
C GLY A 499 7.13 8.19 -17.18
N THR A 500 7.95 7.68 -18.08
CA THR A 500 7.96 6.25 -18.39
C THR A 500 8.80 5.53 -17.34
N ILE A 501 8.30 4.40 -16.84
CA ILE A 501 9.13 3.45 -16.12
C ILE A 501 10.14 2.91 -17.14
N LYS A 502 11.39 3.40 -17.13
CA LYS A 502 12.53 2.76 -17.77
C LYS A 502 13.34 2.05 -16.71
#